data_808dfc9137e3dfc885a86f0bb8b891cc
#
_entry.id   808dfc9137e3dfc885a86f0bb8b891cc
#
_cell.length_a   1.000
_cell.length_b   1.000
_cell.length_c   1.000
_cell.angle_alpha   90.00
_cell.angle_beta   90.00
_cell.angle_gamma   90.00
#
_symmetry.space_group_name_H-M   'P 1'
#
loop_
_entity.id
_entity.type
_entity.pdbx_description
1 polymer ?
#
loop_
_entity_poly.entity_id
_entity_poly.type
_entity_poly.pdbx_seq_one_letter_code
_entity_poly.pdbx_strand_id
1 'polypeptide(L)'
;MSNNIKNKKKNYKEVEELLGFHYVEVKGEEFYRYIFPNNQDEGEMPADYSKPNAIYLYKDSKDEGTERKLRRRIMLNDTWEEDYKEFVENNPMTLCSGLAYRGRVNRLEYAQNMNALVFDLDAVGKNELMNLFSRIGKKPGLRTLPQPTFIVMSGTGLHIYYVFKEPIALYPNIKLQMKQLKYDLTFKMWEYKATSQEKQIQYQSINQGFRMVGSKNDKYDLPVIAFKTGDRVTLDYINSYADEEKNRVDIKKRFRPTQYSLKEAEEKFPEWYERVIVKGDKRAKRWDIKRDLYDWWLRQSYKVKGGHRYFYLMCMAIYAVKCNIPKSEVREDMYKIFDELKEIEHSNPLEEDDIKSALETYDRQYYNFTIDDIVKLTDIPIEKNKRNYRKQDQHLKLARGQLELLKEMGEVEVGRPSKESLVREYLE
;
A
#
# COMPACT_ATOMS: atom_id res chain seq x y z
N MET A 1 -8.11 18.20 26.15
CA MET A 1 -8.11 18.46 24.69
C MET A 1 -7.54 19.83 24.29
N SER A 2 -7.80 20.94 25.01
CA SER A 2 -7.37 22.27 24.55
C SER A 2 -5.85 22.53 24.49
N ASN A 3 -5.05 21.98 25.40
CA ASN A 3 -3.59 22.20 25.42
C ASN A 3 -2.84 21.50 24.28
N ASN A 4 -3.30 20.31 23.87
CA ASN A 4 -2.68 19.57 22.76
C ASN A 4 -2.92 20.27 21.40
N ILE A 5 -4.11 20.81 21.20
CA ILE A 5 -4.45 21.55 19.96
C ILE A 5 -3.65 22.86 19.90
N LYS A 6 -3.51 23.58 21.01
CA LYS A 6 -2.69 24.82 21.08
C LYS A 6 -1.24 24.55 20.73
N ASN A 7 -0.67 23.50 21.28
CA ASN A 7 0.72 23.11 20.97
C ASN A 7 0.90 22.74 19.49
N LYS A 8 -0.05 22.03 18.88
CA LYS A 8 -0.01 21.69 17.46
C LYS A 8 -0.12 22.91 16.56
N LYS A 9 -1.01 23.87 16.88
CA LYS A 9 -1.10 25.14 16.16
C LYS A 9 0.17 25.99 16.31
N LYS A 10 0.81 25.97 17.47
CA LYS A 10 2.09 26.64 17.69
C LYS A 10 3.19 26.01 16.82
N ASN A 11 3.34 24.70 16.87
CA ASN A 11 4.31 23.97 16.04
C ASN A 11 4.10 24.26 14.54
N TYR A 12 2.85 24.29 14.10
CA TYR A 12 2.52 24.62 12.71
C TYR A 12 3.07 26.00 12.31
N LYS A 13 2.81 27.04 13.12
CA LYS A 13 3.30 28.41 12.84
C LYS A 13 4.82 28.49 12.82
N GLU A 14 5.50 27.84 13.74
CA GLU A 14 6.96 27.83 13.78
C GLU A 14 7.57 27.13 12.54
N VAL A 15 6.92 26.08 12.03
CA VAL A 15 7.30 25.40 10.78
C VAL A 15 7.02 26.26 9.57
N GLU A 16 5.85 26.92 9.53
CA GLU A 16 5.45 27.86 8.46
C GLU A 16 6.43 29.04 8.35
N GLU A 17 6.77 29.69 9.47
CA GLU A 17 7.75 30.76 9.52
C GLU A 17 9.11 30.34 9.03
N LEU A 18 9.58 29.14 9.42
CA LEU A 18 10.87 28.63 8.99
C LEU A 18 10.90 28.33 7.48
N LEU A 19 9.84 27.69 6.97
CA LEU A 19 9.74 27.40 5.53
C LEU A 19 9.59 28.68 4.72
N GLY A 20 8.72 29.60 5.14
CA GLY A 20 8.49 30.87 4.47
C GLY A 20 9.70 31.83 4.46
N PHE A 21 10.60 31.67 5.45
CA PHE A 21 11.85 32.44 5.46
C PHE A 21 12.83 31.97 4.38
N HIS A 22 12.85 30.67 4.05
CA HIS A 22 13.83 30.09 3.14
C HIS A 22 13.28 29.79 1.74
N TYR A 23 11.97 29.63 1.58
CA TYR A 23 11.35 29.13 0.36
C TYR A 23 10.10 29.92 -0.01
N VAL A 24 9.79 29.91 -1.30
CA VAL A 24 8.60 30.59 -1.83
C VAL A 24 7.38 29.68 -1.68
N GLU A 25 6.30 30.22 -1.14
CA GLU A 25 5.00 29.57 -1.13
C GLU A 25 4.43 29.47 -2.54
N VAL A 26 3.82 28.34 -2.87
CA VAL A 26 3.23 28.06 -4.18
C VAL A 26 1.73 27.83 -4.00
N LYS A 27 0.92 28.53 -4.79
CA LYS A 27 -0.54 28.36 -4.80
C LYS A 27 -0.93 26.96 -5.26
N GLY A 28 -2.06 26.48 -4.78
CA GLY A 28 -2.48 25.11 -5.02
C GLY A 28 -2.64 24.74 -6.48
N GLU A 29 -3.22 25.62 -7.28
CA GLU A 29 -3.36 25.42 -8.73
C GLU A 29 -1.99 25.31 -9.42
N GLU A 30 -1.09 26.27 -9.17
CA GLU A 30 0.27 26.30 -9.70
C GLU A 30 1.06 25.05 -9.28
N PHE A 31 0.88 24.60 -8.03
CA PHE A 31 1.48 23.39 -7.51
C PHE A 31 1.09 22.14 -8.33
N TYR A 32 -0.21 21.97 -8.64
CA TYR A 32 -0.66 20.81 -9.42
C TYR A 32 -0.30 20.92 -10.90
N ARG A 33 -0.29 22.10 -11.48
CA ARG A 33 0.23 22.31 -12.84
C ARG A 33 1.72 22.00 -12.95
N TYR A 34 2.48 22.27 -11.90
CA TYR A 34 3.87 21.85 -11.85
C TYR A 34 4.03 20.33 -11.78
N ILE A 35 3.19 19.61 -11.04
CA ILE A 35 3.26 18.13 -10.96
C ILE A 35 2.78 17.49 -12.27
N PHE A 36 1.72 18.03 -12.88
CA PHE A 36 1.06 17.47 -14.06
C PHE A 36 1.10 18.45 -15.25
N PRO A 37 2.28 18.80 -15.80
CA PRO A 37 2.42 19.85 -16.80
C PRO A 37 1.71 19.55 -18.13
N ASN A 38 1.50 18.27 -18.43
CA ASN A 38 0.84 17.82 -19.66
C ASN A 38 -0.69 17.67 -19.50
N ASN A 39 -1.26 18.07 -18.37
CA ASN A 39 -2.69 17.98 -18.13
C ASN A 39 -3.39 19.27 -18.60
N GLN A 40 -3.57 19.37 -19.91
CA GLN A 40 -4.18 20.52 -20.60
C GLN A 40 -5.53 20.18 -21.22
N ASP A 41 -6.00 18.94 -21.04
CA ASP A 41 -7.26 18.50 -21.65
C ASP A 41 -8.47 18.98 -20.85
N GLU A 42 -9.56 19.20 -21.53
CA GLU A 42 -10.86 19.67 -21.02
C GLU A 42 -11.98 18.79 -21.55
N GLY A 43 -13.13 18.80 -20.86
CA GLY A 43 -14.33 18.14 -21.33
C GLY A 43 -14.28 16.61 -21.34
N GLU A 44 -14.79 15.98 -22.38
CA GLU A 44 -14.83 14.52 -22.52
C GLU A 44 -13.48 13.94 -22.87
N MET A 45 -13.11 12.86 -22.18
CA MET A 45 -11.82 12.22 -22.32
C MET A 45 -11.85 11.03 -23.28
N PRO A 46 -10.83 10.85 -24.15
CA PRO A 46 -10.69 9.65 -24.97
C PRO A 46 -10.47 8.42 -24.06
N ALA A 47 -10.72 7.22 -24.61
CA ALA A 47 -10.64 5.97 -23.84
C ALA A 47 -9.24 5.69 -23.22
N ASP A 48 -8.17 6.18 -23.83
CA ASP A 48 -6.78 5.94 -23.46
C ASP A 48 -6.13 7.12 -22.72
N TYR A 49 -6.87 7.76 -21.85
CA TYR A 49 -6.33 8.86 -21.07
C TYR A 49 -5.55 8.41 -19.83
N SER A 50 -4.62 9.25 -19.39
CA SER A 50 -3.90 9.13 -18.14
C SER A 50 -3.93 10.46 -17.40
N LYS A 51 -4.76 10.58 -16.36
CA LYS A 51 -5.03 11.83 -15.65
C LYS A 51 -4.94 11.67 -14.14
N PRO A 52 -4.58 12.72 -13.42
CA PRO A 52 -4.71 12.72 -11.96
C PRO A 52 -6.17 12.61 -11.56
N ASN A 53 -6.41 11.95 -10.44
CA ASN A 53 -7.74 11.81 -9.84
C ASN A 53 -7.72 12.34 -8.42
N ALA A 54 -8.75 13.09 -8.04
CA ALA A 54 -9.00 13.46 -6.66
C ALA A 54 -10.10 12.60 -6.03
N ILE A 55 -10.00 12.44 -4.72
CA ILE A 55 -11.03 11.88 -3.85
C ILE A 55 -11.49 13.01 -2.93
N TYR A 56 -12.78 13.26 -2.86
CA TYR A 56 -13.32 14.38 -2.09
C TYR A 56 -14.64 14.05 -1.40
N LEU A 57 -14.96 14.82 -0.37
CA LEU A 57 -16.24 14.75 0.30
C LEU A 57 -17.30 15.55 -0.48
N TYR A 58 -18.37 14.88 -0.88
CA TYR A 58 -19.47 15.46 -1.61
C TYR A 58 -20.78 15.32 -0.84
N LYS A 59 -21.55 16.40 -0.80
CA LYS A 59 -22.93 16.40 -0.30
C LYS A 59 -23.86 16.72 -1.49
N ASP A 60 -24.76 15.79 -1.79
CA ASP A 60 -25.79 16.06 -2.79
C ASP A 60 -26.81 17.04 -2.20
N SER A 61 -27.18 18.10 -2.92
CA SER A 61 -28.19 19.05 -2.51
C SER A 61 -29.57 18.44 -2.34
N LYS A 62 -29.80 17.24 -2.92
CA LYS A 62 -31.02 16.45 -2.81
C LYS A 62 -31.02 15.44 -1.66
N ASP A 63 -29.87 15.20 -1.05
CA ASP A 63 -29.77 14.33 0.12
C ASP A 63 -30.18 15.12 1.38
N GLU A 64 -31.29 14.77 2.00
CA GLU A 64 -31.76 15.33 3.28
C GLU A 64 -30.83 14.94 4.46
N GLY A 65 -29.93 13.97 4.26
CA GLY A 65 -28.97 13.51 5.23
C GLY A 65 -27.79 14.48 5.46
N THR A 66 -27.20 14.46 6.65
CA THR A 66 -26.03 15.25 7.01
C THR A 66 -24.72 14.65 6.54
N GLU A 67 -24.72 13.38 6.13
CA GLU A 67 -23.52 12.65 5.75
C GLU A 67 -23.02 13.03 4.35
N ARG A 68 -21.72 13.35 4.28
CA ARG A 68 -21.00 13.56 3.04
C ARG A 68 -20.45 12.24 2.54
N LYS A 69 -20.58 11.95 1.24
CA LYS A 69 -20.06 10.72 0.62
C LYS A 69 -18.75 10.99 -0.10
N LEU A 70 -17.81 10.04 -0.03
CA LEU A 70 -16.59 10.10 -0.80
C LEU A 70 -16.88 9.88 -2.29
N ARG A 71 -16.45 10.83 -3.10
CA ARG A 71 -16.52 10.74 -4.57
C ARG A 71 -15.13 10.89 -5.18
N ARG A 72 -15.03 10.51 -6.44
CA ARG A 72 -13.80 10.60 -7.24
C ARG A 72 -14.06 11.45 -8.46
N ARG A 73 -13.09 12.29 -8.79
CA ARG A 73 -13.12 13.17 -9.96
C ARG A 73 -11.79 13.11 -10.70
N ILE A 74 -11.88 13.04 -12.04
CA ILE A 74 -10.73 13.25 -12.90
C ILE A 74 -10.40 14.75 -12.85
N MET A 75 -9.13 15.05 -12.66
CA MET A 75 -8.65 16.43 -12.60
C MET A 75 -8.17 16.84 -14.01
N LEU A 76 -8.92 17.70 -14.65
CA LEU A 76 -8.64 18.27 -15.97
C LEU A 76 -8.23 19.73 -15.86
N ASN A 77 -7.95 20.38 -16.99
CA ASN A 77 -7.55 21.78 -17.00
C ASN A 77 -8.64 22.71 -16.45
N ASP A 78 -9.90 22.51 -16.88
CA ASP A 78 -11.08 23.21 -16.36
C ASP A 78 -11.25 23.05 -14.84
N THR A 79 -10.95 21.87 -14.30
CA THR A 79 -11.00 21.63 -12.85
C THR A 79 -9.94 22.45 -12.10
N TRP A 80 -8.77 22.67 -12.69
CA TRP A 80 -7.73 23.51 -12.09
C TRP A 80 -8.08 25.00 -12.14
N GLU A 81 -8.76 25.44 -13.19
CA GLU A 81 -9.07 26.84 -13.42
C GLU A 81 -10.39 27.28 -12.79
N GLU A 82 -11.45 26.56 -13.06
CA GLU A 82 -12.82 26.97 -12.72
C GLU A 82 -13.30 26.40 -11.38
N ASP A 83 -13.00 25.12 -11.14
CA ASP A 83 -13.59 24.39 -10.01
C ASP A 83 -12.68 24.36 -8.76
N TYR A 84 -11.43 24.77 -8.87
CA TYR A 84 -10.43 24.59 -7.81
C TYR A 84 -10.89 25.19 -6.47
N LYS A 85 -11.41 26.38 -6.50
CA LYS A 85 -11.86 27.11 -5.31
C LYS A 85 -13.00 26.39 -4.58
N GLU A 86 -13.98 25.89 -5.33
CA GLU A 86 -15.10 25.16 -4.74
C GLU A 86 -14.69 23.76 -4.31
N PHE A 87 -13.94 23.08 -5.14
CA PHE A 87 -13.60 21.67 -5.03
C PHE A 87 -12.49 21.38 -4.01
N VAL A 88 -11.52 22.27 -3.86
CA VAL A 88 -10.38 22.13 -2.94
C VAL A 88 -10.48 23.09 -1.77
N GLU A 89 -10.50 24.40 -2.02
CA GLU A 89 -10.41 25.40 -0.95
C GLU A 89 -11.63 25.39 -0.01
N ASN A 90 -12.84 25.20 -0.56
CA ASN A 90 -14.07 25.16 0.20
C ASN A 90 -14.52 23.74 0.58
N ASN A 91 -13.76 22.71 0.18
CA ASN A 91 -14.08 21.33 0.52
C ASN A 91 -13.36 20.93 1.82
N PRO A 92 -14.05 20.28 2.78
CA PRO A 92 -13.45 19.87 4.04
C PRO A 92 -12.36 18.81 3.87
N MET A 93 -12.45 17.98 2.80
CA MET A 93 -11.43 16.99 2.52
C MET A 93 -11.34 16.70 1.02
N THR A 94 -10.21 17.03 0.43
CA THR A 94 -9.85 16.62 -0.94
C THR A 94 -8.46 16.06 -0.97
N LEU A 95 -8.30 14.85 -1.54
CA LEU A 95 -7.06 14.11 -1.60
C LEU A 95 -6.67 13.88 -3.06
N CYS A 96 -5.38 14.09 -3.38
CA CYS A 96 -4.79 13.72 -4.66
C CYS A 96 -3.46 13.00 -4.44
N SER A 97 -3.11 12.08 -5.33
CA SER A 97 -1.79 11.43 -5.33
C SER A 97 -0.87 12.02 -6.40
N GLY A 98 0.41 11.70 -6.36
CA GLY A 98 1.36 12.07 -7.41
C GLY A 98 1.26 11.22 -8.68
N LEU A 99 0.15 10.50 -8.89
CA LEU A 99 -0.05 9.55 -9.98
C LEU A 99 -1.13 10.01 -10.95
N ALA A 100 -0.99 9.58 -12.21
CA ALA A 100 -2.05 9.63 -13.19
C ALA A 100 -2.66 8.23 -13.39
N TYR A 101 -3.97 8.18 -13.59
CA TYR A 101 -4.76 6.95 -13.65
C TYR A 101 -5.56 6.86 -14.95
N ARG A 102 -5.85 5.64 -15.36
CA ARG A 102 -6.90 5.35 -16.32
C ARG A 102 -8.24 5.23 -15.60
N GLY A 103 -9.20 6.04 -15.97
CA GLY A 103 -10.52 6.08 -15.33
C GLY A 103 -10.53 6.79 -13.97
N ARG A 104 -11.68 6.76 -13.29
CA ARG A 104 -11.94 7.49 -12.04
C ARG A 104 -11.54 6.75 -10.77
N VAL A 105 -10.84 5.61 -10.90
CA VAL A 105 -10.55 4.74 -9.75
C VAL A 105 -9.08 4.86 -9.35
N ASN A 106 -8.82 5.28 -8.12
CA ASN A 106 -7.47 5.46 -7.56
C ASN A 106 -6.86 4.14 -7.04
N ARG A 107 -7.13 3.02 -7.71
CA ARG A 107 -6.48 1.73 -7.41
C ARG A 107 -5.16 1.64 -8.13
N LEU A 108 -4.20 0.95 -7.53
CA LEU A 108 -2.85 0.80 -8.07
C LEU A 108 -2.83 0.12 -9.45
N GLU A 109 -3.78 -0.77 -9.73
CA GLU A 109 -3.91 -1.43 -11.04
C GLU A 109 -4.16 -0.44 -12.17
N TYR A 110 -4.94 0.63 -11.90
CA TYR A 110 -5.28 1.68 -12.88
C TYR A 110 -4.23 2.79 -12.95
N ALA A 111 -3.25 2.82 -12.06
CA ALA A 111 -2.17 3.79 -12.11
C ALA A 111 -1.28 3.52 -13.33
N GLN A 112 -1.11 4.53 -14.18
CA GLN A 112 -0.36 4.46 -15.43
C GLN A 112 0.97 5.16 -15.35
N ASN A 113 1.01 6.36 -14.75
CA ASN A 113 2.21 7.17 -14.65
C ASN A 113 2.40 7.69 -13.22
N MET A 114 3.65 7.80 -12.81
CA MET A 114 4.05 8.49 -11.59
C MET A 114 4.74 9.81 -11.96
N ASN A 115 4.09 10.90 -11.64
CA ASN A 115 4.62 12.26 -11.84
C ASN A 115 5.41 12.72 -10.62
N ALA A 116 5.01 12.28 -9.42
CA ALA A 116 5.72 12.58 -8.18
C ALA A 116 5.74 11.37 -7.23
N LEU A 117 6.89 11.16 -6.59
CA LEU A 117 7.01 10.27 -5.43
C LEU A 117 6.78 11.12 -4.19
N VAL A 118 5.79 10.72 -3.37
CA VAL A 118 5.34 11.53 -2.24
C VAL A 118 5.44 10.72 -0.95
N PHE A 119 5.91 11.38 0.11
CA PHE A 119 6.02 10.82 1.45
C PHE A 119 5.18 11.66 2.42
N ASP A 120 4.62 11.01 3.41
CA ASP A 120 3.94 11.64 4.54
C ASP A 120 4.76 11.41 5.81
N LEU A 121 5.14 12.47 6.45
CA LEU A 121 5.91 12.46 7.69
C LEU A 121 5.11 13.17 8.77
N ASP A 122 4.52 12.38 9.66
CA ASP A 122 3.65 12.88 10.71
C ASP A 122 4.38 13.55 11.88
N ALA A 123 3.65 14.42 12.57
CA ALA A 123 4.06 15.08 13.82
C ALA A 123 5.47 15.72 13.72
N VAL A 124 5.60 16.66 12.78
CA VAL A 124 6.83 17.42 12.54
C VAL A 124 6.71 18.82 13.12
N GLY A 125 7.55 19.13 14.08
CA GLY A 125 7.74 20.48 14.59
C GLY A 125 9.01 21.12 14.02
N LYS A 126 9.36 22.30 14.52
CA LYS A 126 10.54 23.06 14.06
C LYS A 126 11.85 22.26 14.16
N ASN A 127 12.06 21.57 15.30
CA ASN A 127 13.29 20.81 15.52
C ASN A 127 13.38 19.61 14.59
N GLU A 128 12.28 18.89 14.39
CA GLU A 128 12.19 17.76 13.48
C GLU A 128 12.45 18.20 12.03
N LEU A 129 11.91 19.35 11.62
CA LEU A 129 12.16 19.94 10.31
C LEU A 129 13.64 20.32 10.12
N MET A 130 14.27 20.96 11.11
CA MET A 130 15.69 21.30 11.07
C MET A 130 16.56 20.05 10.94
N ASN A 131 16.24 18.99 11.70
CA ASN A 131 16.92 17.72 11.60
C ASN A 131 16.71 17.05 10.23
N LEU A 132 15.51 17.15 9.67
CA LEU A 132 15.23 16.67 8.32
C LEU A 132 16.10 17.40 7.29
N PHE A 133 16.19 18.73 7.37
CA PHE A 133 17.05 19.53 6.48
C PHE A 133 18.53 19.17 6.62
N SER A 134 19.00 18.87 7.82
CA SER A 134 20.40 18.44 8.04
C SER A 134 20.75 17.14 7.31
N ARG A 135 19.75 16.32 6.98
CA ARG A 135 19.90 15.06 6.24
C ARG A 135 19.82 15.23 4.72
N ILE A 136 19.35 16.37 4.23
CA ILE A 136 19.30 16.65 2.79
C ILE A 136 20.72 16.95 2.32
N GLY A 137 21.26 16.06 1.51
CA GLY A 137 22.63 16.16 1.00
C GLY A 137 22.70 16.16 -0.52
N LYS A 138 23.72 16.82 -1.08
CA LYS A 138 23.99 16.81 -2.53
C LYS A 138 24.54 15.46 -3.01
N LYS A 139 25.08 14.65 -2.09
CA LYS A 139 25.64 13.32 -2.38
C LYS A 139 24.96 12.28 -1.49
N PRO A 140 24.65 11.11 -2.03
CA PRO A 140 24.10 10.03 -1.24
C PRO A 140 25.10 9.53 -0.18
N GLY A 141 24.56 9.16 0.96
CA GLY A 141 25.31 8.60 2.09
C GLY A 141 24.35 8.02 3.11
N LEU A 142 24.90 7.45 4.21
CA LEU A 142 24.10 6.88 5.26
C LEU A 142 23.13 7.94 5.83
N ARG A 143 21.81 7.64 5.81
CA ARG A 143 20.72 8.54 6.25
C ARG A 143 20.66 9.89 5.54
N THR A 144 21.35 10.07 4.43
CA THR A 144 21.16 11.25 3.59
C THR A 144 19.91 11.09 2.72
N LEU A 145 19.22 12.21 2.50
CA LEU A 145 17.98 12.28 1.73
C LEU A 145 18.18 13.14 0.49
N PRO A 146 17.51 12.83 -0.61
CA PRO A 146 17.50 13.70 -1.77
C PRO A 146 16.79 15.01 -1.44
N GLN A 147 17.16 16.09 -2.14
CA GLN A 147 16.46 17.37 -2.02
C GLN A 147 15.05 17.24 -2.60
N PRO A 148 13.99 17.54 -1.85
CA PRO A 148 12.63 17.51 -2.35
C PRO A 148 12.36 18.68 -3.29
N THR A 149 11.41 18.50 -4.20
CA THR A 149 10.88 19.56 -5.07
C THR A 149 9.96 20.49 -4.29
N PHE A 150 9.09 19.91 -3.46
CA PHE A 150 8.22 20.65 -2.56
C PHE A 150 8.16 20.01 -1.19
N ILE A 151 7.96 20.86 -0.19
CA ILE A 151 7.49 20.46 1.13
C ILE A 151 6.11 21.08 1.33
N VAL A 152 5.13 20.25 1.68
CA VAL A 152 3.74 20.65 1.92
C VAL A 152 3.42 20.46 3.37
N MET A 153 2.97 21.51 4.04
CA MET A 153 2.44 21.44 5.40
C MET A 153 1.02 20.88 5.34
N SER A 154 0.79 19.69 5.88
CA SER A 154 -0.51 18.99 5.83
C SER A 154 -1.37 19.19 7.09
N GLY A 155 -0.91 20.03 7.98
CA GLY A 155 -1.46 20.29 9.31
C GLY A 155 -0.40 20.01 10.38
N THR A 156 -0.36 18.82 10.98
CA THR A 156 0.63 18.46 12.01
C THR A 156 1.85 17.71 11.47
N GLY A 157 1.89 17.46 10.17
CA GLY A 157 2.94 16.76 9.46
C GLY A 157 3.30 17.43 8.16
N LEU A 158 4.16 16.79 7.40
CA LEU A 158 4.68 17.26 6.12
C LEU A 158 4.45 16.22 5.04
N HIS A 159 3.98 16.64 3.86
CA HIS A 159 4.13 15.82 2.66
C HIS A 159 5.38 16.27 1.91
N ILE A 160 6.25 15.35 1.57
CA ILE A 160 7.52 15.59 0.89
C ILE A 160 7.40 15.08 -0.54
N TYR A 161 7.50 15.99 -1.51
CA TYR A 161 7.29 15.71 -2.93
C TYR A 161 8.59 15.71 -3.69
N TYR A 162 8.85 14.63 -4.41
CA TYR A 162 9.88 14.53 -5.44
C TYR A 162 9.20 14.45 -6.80
N VAL A 163 9.11 15.57 -7.50
CA VAL A 163 8.46 15.65 -8.81
C VAL A 163 9.44 15.25 -9.89
N PHE A 164 9.09 14.25 -10.68
CA PHE A 164 9.97 13.75 -11.74
C PHE A 164 10.01 14.70 -12.95
N LYS A 165 11.19 14.80 -13.59
CA LYS A 165 11.34 15.51 -14.86
C LYS A 165 10.47 14.90 -15.94
N GLU A 166 10.51 13.56 -16.03
CA GLU A 166 9.68 12.76 -16.93
C GLU A 166 8.82 11.79 -16.09
N PRO A 167 7.51 11.70 -16.35
CA PRO A 167 6.65 10.75 -15.67
C PRO A 167 7.12 9.32 -15.85
N ILE A 168 7.13 8.54 -14.78
CA ILE A 168 7.56 7.14 -14.81
C ILE A 168 6.38 6.26 -15.16
N ALA A 169 6.46 5.52 -16.28
CA ALA A 169 5.44 4.57 -16.70
C ALA A 169 5.36 3.39 -15.71
N LEU A 170 4.17 3.17 -15.14
CA LEU A 170 3.94 2.22 -14.06
C LEU A 170 3.53 0.82 -14.59
N TYR A 171 4.48 0.13 -15.21
CA TYR A 171 4.32 -1.30 -15.50
C TYR A 171 4.25 -2.13 -14.22
N PRO A 172 3.69 -3.36 -14.25
CA PRO A 172 3.48 -4.17 -13.05
C PRO A 172 4.72 -4.33 -12.16
N ASN A 173 5.89 -4.60 -12.76
CA ASN A 173 7.13 -4.75 -11.98
C ASN A 173 7.69 -3.40 -11.52
N ILE A 174 7.47 -2.32 -12.28
CA ILE A 174 7.90 -0.96 -11.88
C ILE A 174 7.12 -0.52 -10.63
N LYS A 175 5.80 -0.80 -10.56
CA LYS A 175 5.00 -0.53 -9.34
C LYS A 175 5.61 -1.18 -8.10
N LEU A 176 6.08 -2.41 -8.21
CA LEU A 176 6.71 -3.14 -7.10
C LEU A 176 8.07 -2.54 -6.72
N GLN A 177 8.89 -2.21 -7.70
CA GLN A 177 10.17 -1.57 -7.47
C GLN A 177 9.99 -0.18 -6.83
N MET A 178 9.06 0.63 -7.34
CA MET A 178 8.74 1.95 -6.77
C MET A 178 8.23 1.84 -5.32
N LYS A 179 7.42 0.81 -5.01
CA LYS A 179 7.01 0.54 -3.62
C LYS A 179 8.22 0.26 -2.74
N GLN A 180 9.15 -0.57 -3.21
CA GLN A 180 10.35 -0.93 -2.45
C GLN A 180 11.25 0.28 -2.22
N LEU A 181 11.51 1.07 -3.27
CA LEU A 181 12.26 2.32 -3.18
C LEU A 181 11.60 3.31 -2.21
N LYS A 182 10.27 3.47 -2.29
CA LYS A 182 9.54 4.32 -1.36
C LYS A 182 9.70 3.87 0.09
N TYR A 183 9.65 2.57 0.35
CA TYR A 183 9.81 2.03 1.70
C TYR A 183 11.22 2.25 2.24
N ASP A 184 12.23 2.04 1.42
CA ASP A 184 13.62 2.30 1.77
C ASP A 184 13.84 3.77 2.19
N LEU A 185 13.38 4.71 1.35
CA LEU A 185 13.48 6.14 1.64
C LEU A 185 12.60 6.56 2.83
N THR A 186 11.41 5.95 3.03
CA THR A 186 10.60 6.20 4.22
C THR A 186 11.34 5.80 5.49
N PHE A 187 12.01 4.65 5.48
CA PHE A 187 12.82 4.18 6.60
C PHE A 187 13.97 5.15 6.91
N LYS A 188 14.64 5.68 5.89
CA LYS A 188 15.72 6.67 6.06
C LYS A 188 15.22 8.01 6.60
N MET A 189 14.04 8.42 6.15
CA MET A 189 13.45 9.72 6.49
C MET A 189 12.89 9.75 7.91
N TRP A 190 12.32 8.64 8.37
CA TRP A 190 11.59 8.57 9.62
C TRP A 190 12.48 8.12 10.77
N GLU A 191 12.73 9.03 11.71
CA GLU A 191 13.42 8.72 12.95
C GLU A 191 12.69 9.38 14.13
N TYR A 192 12.25 8.54 15.07
CA TYR A 192 11.55 9.00 16.26
C TYR A 192 12.39 9.99 17.07
N LYS A 193 11.79 11.07 17.51
CA LYS A 193 12.40 12.22 18.21
C LYS A 193 13.42 13.02 17.39
N ALA A 194 13.81 12.57 16.21
CA ALA A 194 14.72 13.32 15.36
C ALA A 194 13.97 14.02 14.23
N THR A 195 13.24 13.29 13.40
CA THR A 195 12.50 13.82 12.25
C THR A 195 10.98 13.70 12.37
N SER A 196 10.50 12.93 13.33
CA SER A 196 9.07 12.80 13.65
C SER A 196 8.88 12.58 15.15
N GLN A 197 7.81 13.17 15.72
CA GLN A 197 7.40 12.90 17.09
C GLN A 197 6.58 11.60 17.22
N GLU A 198 6.17 11.01 16.09
CA GLU A 198 5.48 9.72 16.06
C GLU A 198 6.48 8.56 16.08
N LYS A 199 6.22 7.60 16.98
CA LYS A 199 7.11 6.46 17.22
C LYS A 199 7.08 5.44 16.08
N GLN A 200 5.91 5.22 15.50
CA GLN A 200 5.70 4.20 14.47
C GLN A 200 5.89 4.76 13.07
N ILE A 201 6.76 4.14 12.30
CA ILE A 201 6.96 4.47 10.88
C ILE A 201 5.68 4.09 10.11
N GLN A 202 5.14 5.04 9.37
CA GLN A 202 3.97 4.83 8.53
C GLN A 202 4.41 4.61 7.07
N TYR A 203 4.34 3.37 6.63
CA TYR A 203 4.62 3.01 5.23
C TYR A 203 3.37 3.18 4.38
N GLN A 204 3.35 4.18 3.51
CA GLN A 204 2.23 4.41 2.63
C GLN A 204 2.43 3.74 1.27
N SER A 205 1.32 3.33 0.65
CA SER A 205 1.31 2.89 -0.74
C SER A 205 1.78 4.00 -1.69
N ILE A 206 2.30 3.63 -2.86
CA ILE A 206 2.69 4.62 -3.88
C ILE A 206 1.49 5.39 -4.45
N ASN A 207 0.27 4.84 -4.35
CA ASN A 207 -0.98 5.49 -4.78
C ASN A 207 -1.75 6.15 -3.64
N GLN A 208 -1.12 6.35 -2.48
CA GLN A 208 -1.71 7.09 -1.37
C GLN A 208 -2.13 8.48 -1.83
N GLY A 209 -3.36 8.87 -1.48
CA GLY A 209 -3.85 10.24 -1.64
C GLY A 209 -3.37 11.12 -0.49
N PHE A 210 -3.00 12.35 -0.81
CA PHE A 210 -2.52 13.36 0.12
C PHE A 210 -3.46 14.56 0.09
N ARG A 211 -3.65 15.24 1.23
CA ARG A 211 -4.46 16.45 1.29
C ARG A 211 -3.98 17.45 0.24
N MET A 212 -4.93 17.98 -0.52
CA MET A 212 -4.61 18.91 -1.58
C MET A 212 -4.19 20.28 -1.02
N VAL A 213 -3.17 20.85 -1.65
CA VAL A 213 -2.69 22.20 -1.34
C VAL A 213 -3.82 23.20 -1.58
N GLY A 214 -3.98 24.19 -0.70
CA GLY A 214 -5.10 25.13 -0.70
C GLY A 214 -6.32 24.66 0.10
N SER A 215 -6.41 23.36 0.47
CA SER A 215 -7.44 22.87 1.38
C SER A 215 -7.09 23.11 2.85
N LYS A 216 -7.99 22.70 3.75
CA LYS A 216 -7.77 22.76 5.19
C LYS A 216 -7.72 21.38 5.81
N ASN A 217 -6.95 21.24 6.88
CA ASN A 217 -7.01 20.08 7.74
C ASN A 217 -8.16 20.26 8.74
N ASP A 218 -9.24 19.51 8.59
CA ASP A 218 -10.47 19.67 9.37
C ASP A 218 -10.26 19.48 10.87
N LYS A 219 -9.35 18.55 11.24
CA LYS A 219 -9.10 18.22 12.65
C LYS A 219 -8.54 19.38 13.45
N TYR A 220 -7.74 20.23 12.81
CA TYR A 220 -7.03 21.33 13.48
C TYR A 220 -7.35 22.72 12.91
N ASP A 221 -8.15 22.77 11.83
CA ASP A 221 -8.45 23.99 11.07
C ASP A 221 -7.16 24.72 10.64
N LEU A 222 -6.23 23.96 10.07
CA LEU A 222 -4.95 24.44 9.59
C LEU A 222 -4.90 24.36 8.06
N PRO A 223 -4.41 25.39 7.36
CA PRO A 223 -4.30 25.36 5.90
C PRO A 223 -3.25 24.35 5.45
N VAL A 224 -3.42 23.82 4.24
CA VAL A 224 -2.45 22.99 3.56
C VAL A 224 -1.68 23.86 2.58
N ILE A 225 -0.40 24.11 2.88
CA ILE A 225 0.45 25.10 2.19
C ILE A 225 1.66 24.40 1.59
N ALA A 226 2.02 24.75 0.36
CA ALA A 226 3.19 24.19 -0.34
C ALA A 226 4.33 25.23 -0.44
N PHE A 227 5.55 24.77 -0.21
CA PHE A 227 6.77 25.54 -0.42
C PHE A 227 7.65 24.86 -1.47
N LYS A 228 8.12 25.63 -2.45
CA LYS A 228 9.05 25.12 -3.45
C LYS A 228 10.46 25.09 -2.87
N THR A 229 11.00 23.88 -2.70
CA THR A 229 12.28 23.66 -2.04
C THR A 229 13.40 23.21 -2.99
N GLY A 230 13.05 22.82 -4.22
CA GLY A 230 14.01 22.38 -5.21
C GLY A 230 13.42 22.21 -6.60
N ASP A 231 14.21 21.67 -7.51
CA ASP A 231 13.83 21.42 -8.89
C ASP A 231 13.21 20.02 -9.06
N ARG A 232 12.70 19.75 -10.27
CA ARG A 232 12.31 18.40 -10.67
C ARG A 232 13.51 17.46 -10.67
N VAL A 233 13.29 16.22 -10.24
CA VAL A 233 14.32 15.20 -10.07
C VAL A 233 14.28 14.16 -11.19
N THR A 234 15.39 13.44 -11.37
CA THR A 234 15.43 12.25 -12.21
C THR A 234 15.24 11.00 -11.35
N LEU A 235 14.80 9.91 -11.96
CA LEU A 235 14.73 8.62 -11.26
C LEU A 235 16.12 8.15 -10.78
N ASP A 236 17.16 8.36 -11.59
CA ASP A 236 18.53 7.99 -11.23
C ASP A 236 19.03 8.76 -10.01
N TYR A 237 18.66 10.05 -9.90
CA TYR A 237 18.95 10.84 -8.72
C TYR A 237 18.30 10.24 -7.46
N ILE A 238 17.01 9.88 -7.51
CA ILE A 238 16.33 9.24 -6.39
C ILE A 238 16.92 7.85 -6.09
N ASN A 239 17.20 7.04 -7.12
CA ASN A 239 17.83 5.73 -7.00
C ASN A 239 19.20 5.80 -6.30
N SER A 240 19.95 6.89 -6.50
CA SER A 240 21.28 7.04 -5.88
C SER A 240 21.22 7.12 -4.35
N TYR A 241 20.05 7.44 -3.78
CA TYR A 241 19.83 7.48 -2.33
C TYR A 241 19.28 6.17 -1.74
N ALA A 242 18.97 5.16 -2.55
CA ALA A 242 18.62 3.83 -2.04
C ALA A 242 19.85 3.18 -1.41
N ASP A 243 19.70 2.63 -0.19
CA ASP A 243 20.80 2.02 0.55
C ASP A 243 21.29 0.73 -0.11
N GLU A 244 20.36 -0.07 -0.63
CA GLU A 244 20.68 -1.31 -1.30
C GLU A 244 20.34 -1.23 -2.80
N GLU A 245 21.21 -1.77 -3.65
CA GLU A 245 21.02 -1.80 -5.09
C GLU A 245 19.70 -2.50 -5.50
N LYS A 246 19.29 -3.53 -4.77
CA LYS A 246 18.02 -4.23 -5.00
C LYS A 246 16.77 -3.36 -4.80
N ASN A 247 16.90 -2.26 -4.06
CA ASN A 247 15.82 -1.30 -3.79
C ASN A 247 15.74 -0.20 -4.86
N ARG A 248 16.68 -0.16 -5.80
CA ARG A 248 16.67 0.75 -6.94
C ARG A 248 15.67 0.31 -7.99
N VAL A 249 15.11 1.27 -8.70
CA VAL A 249 14.16 1.05 -9.79
C VAL A 249 14.88 0.98 -11.12
N ASP A 250 14.72 -0.13 -11.81
CA ASP A 250 15.18 -0.31 -13.18
C ASP A 250 13.97 -0.30 -14.13
N ILE A 251 13.77 0.79 -14.86
CA ILE A 251 12.62 0.96 -15.78
C ILE A 251 12.62 0.00 -16.96
N LYS A 252 13.74 -0.65 -17.26
CA LYS A 252 13.83 -1.67 -18.28
C LYS A 252 13.17 -2.97 -17.84
N LYS A 253 13.16 -3.27 -16.55
CA LYS A 253 12.53 -4.45 -15.95
C LYS A 253 11.03 -4.26 -15.74
N ARG A 254 10.29 -4.03 -16.83
CA ARG A 254 8.84 -3.74 -16.82
C ARG A 254 7.99 -4.84 -16.23
N PHE A 255 8.39 -6.10 -16.46
CA PHE A 255 7.72 -7.30 -15.99
C PHE A 255 8.68 -8.16 -15.19
N ARG A 256 8.15 -8.98 -14.28
CA ARG A 256 8.97 -9.98 -13.59
C ARG A 256 9.48 -10.98 -14.63
N PRO A 257 10.77 -11.33 -14.60
CA PRO A 257 11.27 -12.38 -15.48
C PRO A 257 10.53 -13.68 -15.17
N THR A 258 10.11 -14.38 -16.19
CA THR A 258 9.59 -15.75 -16.06
C THR A 258 10.76 -16.68 -15.82
N GLN A 259 10.57 -17.69 -14.98
CA GLN A 259 11.61 -18.69 -14.70
C GLN A 259 11.91 -19.55 -15.92
N TYR A 260 10.91 -19.73 -16.77
CA TYR A 260 10.98 -20.52 -18.00
C TYR A 260 10.42 -19.73 -19.17
N SER A 261 10.98 -19.90 -20.34
CA SER A 261 10.37 -19.47 -21.60
C SER A 261 9.07 -20.24 -21.84
N LEU A 262 8.21 -19.75 -22.72
CA LEU A 262 6.97 -20.47 -23.07
C LEU A 262 7.24 -21.87 -23.62
N LYS A 263 8.32 -22.05 -24.45
CA LYS A 263 8.72 -23.33 -24.99
C LYS A 263 9.18 -24.29 -23.88
N GLU A 264 10.01 -23.84 -22.96
CA GLU A 264 10.41 -24.65 -21.80
C GLU A 264 9.24 -24.95 -20.87
N ALA A 265 8.26 -24.04 -20.75
CA ALA A 265 7.06 -24.28 -19.97
C ALA A 265 6.13 -25.30 -20.61
N GLU A 266 6.05 -25.35 -21.95
CA GLU A 266 5.33 -26.38 -22.71
C GLU A 266 5.91 -27.77 -22.46
N GLU A 267 7.24 -27.89 -22.51
CA GLU A 267 7.93 -29.15 -22.28
C GLU A 267 7.86 -29.62 -20.80
N LYS A 268 8.03 -28.70 -19.87
CA LYS A 268 8.11 -29.02 -18.43
C LYS A 268 6.76 -29.11 -17.72
N PHE A 269 5.77 -28.37 -18.22
CA PHE A 269 4.44 -28.24 -17.61
C PHE A 269 3.33 -28.30 -18.66
N PRO A 270 3.22 -29.39 -19.45
CA PRO A 270 2.30 -29.48 -20.58
C PRO A 270 0.83 -29.29 -20.18
N GLU A 271 0.41 -29.80 -19.01
CA GLU A 271 -0.95 -29.57 -18.50
C GLU A 271 -1.25 -28.13 -18.20
N TRP A 272 -0.27 -27.38 -17.63
CA TRP A 272 -0.39 -25.95 -17.37
C TRP A 272 -0.46 -25.18 -18.69
N TYR A 273 0.42 -25.50 -19.64
CA TYR A 273 0.51 -24.85 -20.92
C TYR A 273 -0.78 -25.03 -21.73
N GLU A 274 -1.31 -26.23 -21.81
CA GLU A 274 -2.57 -26.55 -22.47
C GLU A 274 -3.73 -25.77 -21.85
N ARG A 275 -3.82 -25.75 -20.52
CA ARG A 275 -4.88 -25.08 -19.79
C ARG A 275 -4.81 -23.57 -19.90
N VAL A 276 -3.64 -22.98 -19.66
CA VAL A 276 -3.48 -21.52 -19.47
C VAL A 276 -3.24 -20.81 -20.79
N ILE A 277 -2.40 -21.41 -21.65
CA ILE A 277 -1.98 -20.79 -22.93
C ILE A 277 -2.92 -21.18 -24.06
N VAL A 278 -3.17 -22.47 -24.25
CA VAL A 278 -4.01 -22.95 -25.36
C VAL A 278 -5.50 -22.68 -25.09
N LYS A 279 -6.02 -23.10 -23.92
CA LYS A 279 -7.43 -22.94 -23.55
C LYS A 279 -7.78 -21.59 -22.92
N GLY A 280 -6.78 -20.76 -22.62
CA GLY A 280 -7.00 -19.45 -22.01
C GLY A 280 -7.53 -19.48 -20.55
N ASP A 281 -7.58 -20.65 -19.93
CA ASP A 281 -8.03 -20.77 -18.55
C ASP A 281 -6.92 -20.34 -17.57
N LYS A 282 -6.96 -19.06 -17.21
CA LYS A 282 -6.01 -18.44 -16.26
C LYS A 282 -6.31 -18.74 -14.80
N ARG A 283 -7.35 -19.52 -14.49
CA ARG A 283 -7.64 -19.93 -13.12
C ARG A 283 -6.49 -20.81 -12.63
N ALA A 284 -5.81 -20.39 -11.57
CA ALA A 284 -4.79 -21.20 -10.96
C ALA A 284 -5.41 -22.54 -10.52
N LYS A 285 -4.82 -23.69 -10.93
CA LYS A 285 -5.07 -24.95 -10.23
C LYS A 285 -4.66 -24.71 -8.79
N ARG A 286 -5.63 -24.69 -7.89
CA ARG A 286 -5.37 -24.43 -6.49
C ARG A 286 -4.64 -25.64 -5.92
N TRP A 287 -3.63 -25.38 -5.12
CA TRP A 287 -3.16 -26.31 -4.11
C TRP A 287 -4.37 -26.77 -3.31
N ASP A 288 -4.35 -27.95 -2.71
CA ASP A 288 -5.38 -28.35 -1.77
C ASP A 288 -5.53 -27.26 -0.73
N ILE A 289 -6.59 -26.47 -0.89
CA ILE A 289 -6.81 -25.28 -0.10
C ILE A 289 -7.47 -25.77 1.17
N LYS A 290 -6.65 -25.90 2.20
CA LYS A 290 -7.15 -26.20 3.53
C LYS A 290 -7.70 -24.95 4.15
N ARG A 291 -8.85 -25.08 4.78
CA ARG A 291 -9.48 -24.06 5.59
C ARG A 291 -8.61 -23.60 6.77
N ASP A 292 -7.68 -24.47 7.18
CA ASP A 292 -6.83 -24.33 8.37
C ASP A 292 -6.15 -22.95 8.50
N LEU A 293 -5.72 -22.35 7.39
CA LEU A 293 -5.08 -21.03 7.41
C LEU A 293 -6.07 -19.93 7.78
N TYR A 294 -7.29 -19.98 7.25
CA TYR A 294 -8.34 -19.03 7.57
C TYR A 294 -8.79 -19.17 9.04
N ASP A 295 -9.06 -20.40 9.47
CA ASP A 295 -9.45 -20.68 10.85
C ASP A 295 -8.34 -20.35 11.85
N TRP A 296 -7.09 -20.54 11.46
CA TRP A 296 -5.95 -20.09 12.27
C TRP A 296 -5.93 -18.58 12.39
N TRP A 297 -6.19 -17.83 11.31
CA TRP A 297 -6.24 -16.38 11.34
C TRP A 297 -7.38 -15.86 12.22
N LEU A 298 -8.56 -16.44 12.14
CA LEU A 298 -9.68 -16.10 13.01
C LEU A 298 -9.27 -16.20 14.51
N ARG A 299 -8.54 -17.23 14.86
CA ARG A 299 -8.05 -17.42 16.24
C ARG A 299 -6.98 -16.42 16.69
N GLN A 300 -6.50 -15.54 15.81
CA GLN A 300 -5.53 -14.50 16.19
C GLN A 300 -6.19 -13.18 16.61
N SER A 301 -7.52 -13.08 16.64
CA SER A 301 -8.26 -11.85 17.01
C SER A 301 -7.78 -11.24 18.33
N TYR A 302 -7.49 -12.06 19.33
CA TYR A 302 -7.01 -11.63 20.65
C TYR A 302 -5.64 -10.92 20.63
N LYS A 303 -4.88 -11.02 19.54
CA LYS A 303 -3.58 -10.34 19.37
C LYS A 303 -3.69 -8.97 18.72
N VAL A 304 -4.88 -8.60 18.26
CA VAL A 304 -5.10 -7.36 17.55
C VAL A 304 -4.92 -6.18 18.50
N LYS A 305 -4.16 -5.18 18.07
CA LYS A 305 -3.92 -3.95 18.82
C LYS A 305 -4.68 -2.77 18.21
N GLY A 306 -4.84 -1.71 18.97
CA GLY A 306 -5.34 -0.43 18.46
C GLY A 306 -4.54 0.03 17.24
N GLY A 307 -5.22 0.55 16.20
CA GLY A 307 -4.61 0.94 14.93
C GLY A 307 -4.44 -0.17 13.89
N HIS A 308 -4.54 -1.45 14.29
CA HIS A 308 -4.38 -2.59 13.39
C HIS A 308 -5.69 -3.35 13.09
N ARG A 309 -6.80 -2.95 13.70
CA ARG A 309 -8.10 -3.62 13.61
C ARG A 309 -8.62 -3.77 12.18
N TYR A 310 -8.61 -2.67 11.42
CA TYR A 310 -8.98 -2.69 10.01
C TYR A 310 -8.12 -3.64 9.18
N PHE A 311 -6.80 -3.61 9.39
CA PHE A 311 -5.87 -4.47 8.66
C PHE A 311 -6.04 -5.94 9.01
N TYR A 312 -6.45 -6.25 10.23
CA TYR A 312 -6.81 -7.61 10.62
C TYR A 312 -8.01 -8.12 9.83
N LEU A 313 -9.10 -7.32 9.74
CA LEU A 313 -10.29 -7.63 8.93
C LEU A 313 -9.94 -7.75 7.44
N MET A 314 -9.12 -6.83 6.92
CA MET A 314 -8.62 -6.90 5.54
C MET A 314 -7.88 -8.21 5.27
N CYS A 315 -7.01 -8.66 6.18
CA CYS A 315 -6.29 -9.91 6.04
C CYS A 315 -7.21 -11.13 6.15
N MET A 316 -8.33 -11.07 6.90
CA MET A 316 -9.36 -12.11 6.88
C MET A 316 -9.91 -12.32 5.46
N ALA A 317 -10.27 -11.24 4.77
CA ALA A 317 -10.75 -11.32 3.39
C ALA A 317 -9.70 -11.92 2.44
N ILE A 318 -8.43 -11.53 2.60
CA ILE A 318 -7.31 -12.06 1.81
C ILE A 318 -7.11 -13.57 2.06
N TYR A 319 -7.10 -14.00 3.32
CA TYR A 319 -6.97 -15.42 3.65
C TYR A 319 -8.18 -16.24 3.21
N ALA A 320 -9.38 -15.65 3.28
CA ALA A 320 -10.59 -16.27 2.78
C ALA A 320 -10.52 -16.57 1.29
N VAL A 321 -10.04 -15.62 0.47
CA VAL A 321 -9.79 -15.87 -0.96
C VAL A 321 -8.78 -16.98 -1.15
N LYS A 322 -7.69 -16.99 -0.36
CA LYS A 322 -6.66 -18.06 -0.40
C LYS A 322 -7.23 -19.42 -0.02
N CYS A 323 -8.15 -19.48 0.94
CA CYS A 323 -8.76 -20.71 1.45
C CYS A 323 -10.10 -21.06 0.77
N ASN A 324 -10.53 -20.28 -0.22
CA ASN A 324 -11.81 -20.48 -0.91
C ASN A 324 -13.04 -20.45 0.01
N ILE A 325 -12.99 -19.64 1.06
CA ILE A 325 -14.12 -19.41 1.95
C ILE A 325 -15.11 -18.47 1.26
N PRO A 326 -16.42 -18.75 1.28
CA PRO A 326 -17.42 -17.88 0.68
C PRO A 326 -17.42 -16.48 1.29
N LYS A 327 -17.62 -15.43 0.46
CA LYS A 327 -17.64 -14.04 0.94
C LYS A 327 -18.72 -13.76 1.98
N SER A 328 -19.86 -14.47 1.89
CA SER A 328 -20.95 -14.41 2.89
C SER A 328 -20.48 -14.86 4.28
N GLU A 329 -19.76 -15.98 4.33
CA GLU A 329 -19.21 -16.53 5.58
C GLU A 329 -18.16 -15.58 6.18
N VAL A 330 -17.27 -15.03 5.35
CA VAL A 330 -16.28 -14.03 5.79
C VAL A 330 -16.95 -12.83 6.44
N ARG A 331 -18.03 -12.34 5.81
CA ARG A 331 -18.82 -11.24 6.36
C ARG A 331 -19.39 -11.58 7.73
N GLU A 332 -20.02 -12.75 7.86
CA GLU A 332 -20.58 -13.21 9.14
C GLU A 332 -19.50 -13.31 10.21
N ASP A 333 -18.34 -13.88 9.89
CA ASP A 333 -17.25 -14.00 10.82
C ASP A 333 -16.65 -12.64 11.22
N MET A 334 -16.59 -11.68 10.29
CA MET A 334 -16.18 -10.31 10.61
C MET A 334 -17.15 -9.65 11.60
N TYR A 335 -18.46 -9.82 11.41
CA TYR A 335 -19.45 -9.28 12.35
C TYR A 335 -19.39 -9.95 13.72
N LYS A 336 -19.12 -11.26 13.81
CA LYS A 336 -18.98 -11.97 15.09
C LYS A 336 -17.85 -11.41 15.98
N ILE A 337 -16.75 -10.97 15.35
CA ILE A 337 -15.59 -10.45 16.09
C ILE A 337 -15.57 -8.91 16.17
N PHE A 338 -16.52 -8.25 15.50
CA PHE A 338 -16.52 -6.80 15.37
C PHE A 338 -16.62 -6.09 16.73
N ASP A 339 -17.51 -6.56 17.59
CA ASP A 339 -17.72 -5.98 18.91
C ASP A 339 -16.47 -6.10 19.77
N GLU A 340 -15.79 -7.25 19.75
CA GLU A 340 -14.52 -7.46 20.45
C GLU A 340 -13.44 -6.49 19.95
N LEU A 341 -13.34 -6.30 18.64
CA LEU A 341 -12.38 -5.39 18.05
C LEU A 341 -12.71 -3.91 18.31
N LYS A 342 -13.99 -3.61 18.46
CA LYS A 342 -14.47 -2.24 18.77
C LYS A 342 -14.13 -1.83 20.19
N GLU A 343 -14.10 -2.75 21.14
CA GLU A 343 -13.71 -2.51 22.54
C GLU A 343 -12.22 -2.13 22.70
N ILE A 344 -11.38 -2.44 21.70
CA ILE A 344 -9.97 -2.07 21.74
C ILE A 344 -9.83 -0.56 21.64
N GLU A 345 -9.39 0.08 22.72
CA GLU A 345 -9.26 1.52 22.82
C GLU A 345 -8.27 2.09 21.80
N HIS A 346 -8.73 3.03 20.98
CA HIS A 346 -7.91 3.74 20.00
C HIS A 346 -8.58 5.04 19.57
N SER A 347 -7.76 6.04 19.20
CA SER A 347 -8.23 7.37 18.76
C SER A 347 -9.06 7.37 17.47
N ASN A 348 -8.93 6.32 16.64
CA ASN A 348 -9.73 6.12 15.45
C ASN A 348 -10.75 5.01 15.73
N PRO A 349 -12.07 5.30 15.82
CA PRO A 349 -13.08 4.29 16.08
C PRO A 349 -13.15 3.27 14.92
N LEU A 350 -13.48 2.02 15.24
CA LEU A 350 -13.79 1.01 14.24
C LEU A 350 -15.28 1.09 13.92
N GLU A 351 -15.63 1.24 12.66
CA GLU A 351 -17.00 1.41 12.19
C GLU A 351 -17.42 0.26 11.26
N GLU A 352 -18.73 0.06 11.08
CA GLU A 352 -19.24 -0.99 10.17
C GLU A 352 -18.78 -0.79 8.71
N ASP A 353 -18.50 0.43 8.30
CA ASP A 353 -17.97 0.72 6.97
C ASP A 353 -16.54 0.19 6.79
N ASP A 354 -15.79 -0.03 7.88
CA ASP A 354 -14.50 -0.70 7.82
C ASP A 354 -14.65 -2.17 7.41
N ILE A 355 -15.71 -2.85 7.83
CA ILE A 355 -16.03 -4.21 7.37
C ILE A 355 -16.29 -4.21 5.86
N LYS A 356 -17.09 -3.27 5.36
CA LYS A 356 -17.40 -3.16 3.93
C LYS A 356 -16.11 -2.92 3.12
N SER A 357 -15.29 -1.99 3.59
CA SER A 357 -14.00 -1.66 2.97
C SER A 357 -13.02 -2.85 3.01
N ALA A 358 -12.96 -3.57 4.13
CA ALA A 358 -12.12 -4.77 4.25
C ALA A 358 -12.59 -5.87 3.28
N LEU A 359 -13.91 -6.04 3.09
CA LEU A 359 -14.48 -7.00 2.14
C LEU A 359 -14.23 -6.64 0.66
N GLU A 360 -13.82 -5.41 0.33
CA GLU A 360 -13.36 -5.07 -1.02
C GLU A 360 -12.06 -5.80 -1.38
N THR A 361 -11.25 -6.17 -0.38
CA THR A 361 -10.03 -6.94 -0.59
C THR A 361 -10.28 -8.43 -0.82
N TYR A 362 -11.54 -8.87 -0.74
CA TYR A 362 -11.94 -10.21 -1.16
C TYR A 362 -11.87 -10.34 -2.69
N ASP A 363 -10.63 -10.26 -3.21
CA ASP A 363 -10.30 -10.34 -4.62
C ASP A 363 -8.95 -11.04 -4.79
N ARG A 364 -8.80 -11.79 -5.89
CA ARG A 364 -7.58 -12.52 -6.23
C ARG A 364 -6.38 -11.61 -6.49
N GLN A 365 -6.57 -10.36 -6.83
CA GLN A 365 -5.46 -9.40 -6.99
C GLN A 365 -4.64 -9.24 -5.70
N TYR A 366 -5.26 -9.41 -4.51
CA TYR A 366 -4.59 -9.36 -3.21
C TYR A 366 -3.97 -10.70 -2.78
N TYR A 367 -4.06 -11.73 -3.61
CA TYR A 367 -3.53 -13.06 -3.32
C TYR A 367 -2.02 -13.07 -3.03
N ASN A 368 -1.30 -12.09 -3.55
CA ASN A 368 0.16 -11.99 -3.45
C ASN A 368 0.66 -11.25 -2.20
N PHE A 369 -0.19 -10.93 -1.24
CA PHE A 369 0.26 -10.39 0.05
C PHE A 369 1.24 -11.38 0.69
N THR A 370 2.44 -10.88 1.01
CA THR A 370 3.46 -11.69 1.66
C THR A 370 3.22 -11.77 3.17
N ILE A 371 3.81 -12.76 3.84
CA ILE A 371 3.78 -12.84 5.31
C ILE A 371 4.34 -11.55 5.92
N ASP A 372 5.40 -10.98 5.34
CA ASP A 372 6.01 -9.75 5.84
C ASP A 372 5.08 -8.55 5.72
N ASP A 373 4.30 -8.46 4.65
CA ASP A 373 3.30 -7.41 4.49
C ASP A 373 2.19 -7.56 5.56
N ILE A 374 1.74 -8.78 5.81
CA ILE A 374 0.69 -9.06 6.80
C ILE A 374 1.18 -8.73 8.21
N VAL A 375 2.39 -9.17 8.57
CA VAL A 375 2.99 -8.86 9.88
C VAL A 375 3.15 -7.35 10.08
N LYS A 376 3.58 -6.62 9.06
CA LYS A 376 3.69 -5.15 9.12
C LYS A 376 2.35 -4.45 9.33
N LEU A 377 1.31 -4.92 8.65
CA LEU A 377 -0.02 -4.30 8.71
C LEU A 377 -0.76 -4.61 10.00
N THR A 378 -0.56 -5.80 10.55
CA THR A 378 -1.37 -6.29 11.68
C THR A 378 -0.62 -6.32 13.01
N ASP A 379 0.71 -6.18 12.99
CA ASP A 379 1.62 -6.40 14.13
C ASP A 379 1.45 -7.78 14.80
N ILE A 380 0.86 -8.74 14.08
CA ILE A 380 0.70 -10.12 14.54
C ILE A 380 1.88 -10.94 14.02
N PRO A 381 2.76 -11.45 14.90
CA PRO A 381 3.91 -12.22 14.49
C PRO A 381 3.48 -13.55 13.85
N ILE A 382 4.03 -13.82 12.67
CA ILE A 382 3.80 -15.06 11.93
C ILE A 382 5.16 -15.76 11.75
N GLU A 383 5.29 -16.95 12.32
CA GLU A 383 6.48 -17.75 12.09
C GLU A 383 6.53 -18.23 10.63
N LYS A 384 7.61 -17.90 9.95
CA LYS A 384 7.84 -18.39 8.59
C LYS A 384 8.32 -19.83 8.67
N ASN A 385 7.68 -20.70 7.91
CA ASN A 385 8.23 -22.05 7.71
C ASN A 385 9.67 -21.92 7.17
N LYS A 386 10.61 -22.55 7.83
CA LYS A 386 12.01 -22.60 7.38
C LYS A 386 12.05 -23.20 6.00
N ARG A 387 12.25 -22.34 4.98
CA ARG A 387 12.50 -22.81 3.63
C ARG A 387 13.85 -23.51 3.63
N ASN A 388 13.87 -24.79 3.34
CA ASN A 388 15.12 -25.56 3.24
C ASN A 388 15.86 -25.34 1.91
N TYR A 389 15.40 -24.39 1.06
CA TYR A 389 15.92 -24.05 -0.27
C TYR A 389 16.08 -25.24 -1.23
N ARG A 390 15.47 -26.38 -0.91
CA ARG A 390 15.50 -27.57 -1.77
C ARG A 390 14.44 -27.46 -2.85
N LYS A 391 14.78 -27.94 -4.05
CA LYS A 391 13.78 -28.12 -5.10
C LYS A 391 12.74 -29.14 -4.63
N GLN A 392 11.50 -29.00 -5.08
CA GLN A 392 10.38 -29.86 -4.64
C GLN A 392 10.71 -31.35 -4.80
N ASP A 393 11.35 -31.76 -5.89
CA ASP A 393 11.77 -33.15 -6.14
C ASP A 393 12.78 -33.65 -5.10
N GLN A 394 13.71 -32.81 -4.70
CA GLN A 394 14.69 -33.14 -3.67
C GLN A 394 14.03 -33.24 -2.29
N HIS A 395 13.06 -32.35 -2.02
CA HIS A 395 12.29 -32.39 -0.79
C HIS A 395 11.45 -33.65 -0.67
N LEU A 396 10.75 -34.04 -1.76
CA LEU A 396 9.94 -35.26 -1.81
C LEU A 396 10.79 -36.53 -1.66
N LYS A 397 11.95 -36.57 -2.34
CA LYS A 397 12.87 -37.72 -2.20
C LYS A 397 13.39 -37.91 -0.78
N LEU A 398 13.76 -36.80 -0.11
CA LEU A 398 14.23 -36.84 1.27
C LEU A 398 13.09 -37.17 2.25
N ALA A 399 11.89 -36.64 2.04
CA ALA A 399 10.72 -36.96 2.86
C ALA A 399 10.35 -38.44 2.74
N ARG A 400 10.41 -39.01 1.53
CA ARG A 400 10.18 -40.45 1.30
C ARG A 400 11.25 -41.30 1.98
N GLY A 401 12.54 -40.94 1.83
CA GLY A 401 13.63 -41.64 2.49
C GLY A 401 13.54 -41.59 4.02
N GLN A 402 13.17 -40.44 4.59
CA GLN A 402 12.90 -40.33 6.03
C GLN A 402 11.71 -41.20 6.47
N LEU A 403 10.66 -41.24 5.67
CA LEU A 403 9.47 -42.07 5.96
C LEU A 403 9.79 -43.56 5.90
N GLU A 404 10.59 -43.99 4.96
CA GLU A 404 11.06 -45.38 4.85
C GLU A 404 11.92 -45.76 6.06
N LEU A 405 12.83 -44.87 6.46
CA LEU A 405 13.67 -45.08 7.65
C LEU A 405 12.83 -45.20 8.93
N LEU A 406 11.83 -44.33 9.11
CA LEU A 406 10.93 -44.37 10.27
C LEU A 406 10.05 -45.61 10.27
N LYS A 407 9.68 -46.16 9.10
CA LYS A 407 9.00 -47.42 8.96
C LYS A 407 9.89 -48.62 9.39
N GLU A 408 11.14 -48.61 8.92
CA GLU A 408 12.13 -49.64 9.30
C GLU A 408 12.42 -49.63 10.81
N MET A 409 12.37 -48.44 11.43
CA MET A 409 12.54 -48.27 12.88
C MET A 409 11.25 -48.59 13.68
N GLY A 410 10.13 -48.84 13.03
CA GLY A 410 8.85 -49.11 13.68
C GLY A 410 8.20 -47.89 14.35
N GLU A 411 8.69 -46.70 14.06
CA GLU A 411 8.20 -45.44 14.68
C GLU A 411 6.95 -44.88 14.00
N VAL A 412 6.64 -45.29 12.78
CA VAL A 412 5.46 -44.80 12.03
C VAL A 412 4.86 -45.90 11.17
N GLU A 413 3.60 -46.20 11.40
CA GLU A 413 2.79 -46.96 10.46
C GLU A 413 2.19 -46.03 9.42
N VAL A 414 2.65 -46.14 8.17
CA VAL A 414 2.16 -45.29 7.07
C VAL A 414 1.42 -46.12 6.04
N GLY A 415 0.17 -45.81 5.89
CA GLY A 415 -0.69 -46.31 4.83
C GLY A 415 -1.99 -46.93 5.38
N ARG A 416 -3.02 -46.84 4.56
CA ARG A 416 -4.22 -47.62 4.74
C ARG A 416 -3.80 -49.09 4.70
N PRO A 417 -4.17 -49.95 5.65
CA PRO A 417 -3.88 -51.39 5.58
C PRO A 417 -4.19 -51.89 4.19
N SER A 418 -3.28 -52.67 3.60
CA SER A 418 -3.58 -53.22 2.30
C SER A 418 -4.81 -54.10 2.44
N LYS A 419 -5.64 -54.19 1.40
CA LYS A 419 -6.80 -55.11 1.42
C LYS A 419 -6.32 -56.54 1.69
N GLU A 420 -5.09 -56.86 1.40
CA GLU A 420 -4.44 -58.15 1.66
C GLU A 420 -4.17 -58.40 3.14
N SER A 421 -3.78 -57.40 3.92
CA SER A 421 -3.62 -57.50 5.37
C SER A 421 -4.98 -57.69 6.07
N LEU A 422 -6.00 -56.96 5.61
CA LEU A 422 -7.39 -57.13 6.09
C LEU A 422 -7.96 -58.55 5.76
N VAL A 423 -7.65 -59.08 4.59
CA VAL A 423 -8.10 -60.42 4.20
C VAL A 423 -7.38 -61.51 5.00
N ARG A 424 -6.10 -61.32 5.34
CA ARG A 424 -5.37 -62.28 6.20
C ARG A 424 -5.91 -62.25 7.62
N GLU A 425 -6.20 -61.08 8.17
CA GLU A 425 -6.81 -60.96 9.52
C GLU A 425 -8.22 -61.55 9.62
N TYR A 426 -8.94 -61.69 8.49
CA TYR A 426 -10.25 -62.36 8.43
C TYR A 426 -10.16 -63.88 8.19
N LEU A 427 -9.00 -64.41 7.79
CA LEU A 427 -8.78 -65.83 7.47
C LEU A 427 -8.03 -66.59 8.57
N GLU A 428 -7.48 -65.92 9.56
CA GLU A 428 -6.97 -66.42 10.84
C GLU A 428 -8.09 -66.38 11.93
#